data_2c3aa98f1049a2fd4ff8eba553857e6e
#
_entry.id   2c3aa98f1049a2fd4ff8eba553857e6e
#
_cell.length_a   1.000
_cell.length_b   1.000
_cell.length_c   1.000
_cell.angle_alpha   90.00
_cell.angle_beta   90.00
_cell.angle_gamma   90.00
#
_symmetry.space_group_name_H-M   'P 1'
#
loop_
_entity.id
_entity.type
_entity.pdbx_description
1 polymer ?
#
loop_
_entity_poly.entity_id
_entity_poly.type
_entity_poly.pdbx_seq_one_letter_code
_entity_poly.pdbx_strand_id
1 'polypeptide(L)'
;MMNKQLKEVRKKLLTDFEFYSKSALKIRTKEGKIEPLKLNAAQTILNKAVNDQLKTEGKIRVIILKARQQGLSTYTGGYLYYSVSQKAARKAMVITHHADSTRALFDMTKRFHEHCPDILKPHTKYSSRREISFDVLDSSFVVATAGGESIGRGETLSHVHASELAFWQKSTALDNWNGLVQAVPNSPGTAIFVESTANGVNGIFYDNIKQASDFLNIKYFDKILINPLSKYTAPMDDSSLLR
;
A
#
# COMPACT_ATOMS: atom_id res chain seq x y z
N MET A 1 -16.29 -17.58 -28.88
CA MET A 1 -15.11 -16.70 -28.97
C MET A 1 -15.40 -15.40 -28.20
N MET A 2 -14.53 -15.01 -27.27
CA MET A 2 -14.70 -13.75 -26.50
C MET A 2 -14.49 -12.56 -27.42
N ASN A 3 -15.47 -11.61 -27.46
CA ASN A 3 -15.42 -10.41 -28.29
C ASN A 3 -14.12 -9.59 -28.02
N LYS A 4 -13.54 -8.99 -29.04
CA LYS A 4 -12.32 -8.17 -28.97
C LYS A 4 -12.42 -7.09 -27.88
N GLN A 5 -13.58 -6.45 -27.74
CA GLN A 5 -13.83 -5.46 -26.70
C GLN A 5 -13.73 -6.04 -25.27
N LEU A 6 -14.26 -7.24 -25.04
CA LEU A 6 -14.18 -7.91 -23.74
C LEU A 6 -12.72 -8.27 -23.37
N LYS A 7 -11.90 -8.66 -24.35
CA LYS A 7 -10.47 -8.91 -24.14
C LYS A 7 -9.73 -7.64 -23.74
N GLU A 8 -10.03 -6.51 -24.38
CA GLU A 8 -9.40 -5.22 -24.06
C GLU A 8 -9.80 -4.71 -22.66
N VAL A 9 -11.10 -4.80 -22.32
CA VAL A 9 -11.57 -4.45 -20.97
C VAL A 9 -10.89 -5.32 -19.91
N ARG A 10 -10.83 -6.65 -20.13
CA ARG A 10 -10.14 -7.56 -19.20
C ARG A 10 -8.66 -7.23 -19.07
N LYS A 11 -7.98 -6.96 -20.18
CA LYS A 11 -6.57 -6.52 -20.14
C LYS A 11 -6.41 -5.25 -19.31
N LYS A 12 -7.26 -4.26 -19.52
CA LYS A 12 -7.24 -3.01 -18.79
C LYS A 12 -7.49 -3.21 -17.29
N LEU A 13 -8.43 -4.05 -16.91
CA LEU A 13 -8.67 -4.40 -15.50
C LEU A 13 -7.45 -5.05 -14.82
N LEU A 14 -6.60 -5.77 -15.56
CA LEU A 14 -5.43 -6.46 -15.04
C LEU A 14 -4.15 -5.61 -15.04
N THR A 15 -4.12 -4.48 -15.80
CA THR A 15 -2.91 -3.68 -15.99
C THR A 15 -3.03 -2.23 -15.57
N ASP A 16 -4.24 -1.74 -15.31
CA ASP A 16 -4.53 -0.34 -14.95
C ASP A 16 -5.28 -0.30 -13.60
N PHE A 17 -4.56 0.03 -12.55
CA PHE A 17 -5.14 0.09 -11.19
C PHE A 17 -6.23 1.16 -11.07
N GLU A 18 -6.09 2.31 -11.71
CA GLU A 18 -7.12 3.36 -11.66
C GLU A 18 -8.43 2.88 -12.31
N PHE A 19 -8.32 2.19 -13.43
CA PHE A 19 -9.49 1.59 -14.08
C PHE A 19 -10.11 0.49 -13.20
N TYR A 20 -9.29 -0.37 -12.59
CA TYR A 20 -9.75 -1.41 -11.68
C TYR A 20 -10.41 -0.81 -10.43
N SER A 21 -9.79 0.19 -9.79
CA SER A 21 -10.29 0.77 -8.55
C SER A 21 -11.71 1.32 -8.67
N LYS A 22 -11.97 2.07 -9.72
CA LYS A 22 -13.32 2.62 -9.97
C LYS A 22 -14.34 1.58 -10.42
N SER A 23 -13.89 0.44 -10.98
CA SER A 23 -14.77 -0.62 -11.50
C SER A 23 -15.08 -1.67 -10.45
N ALA A 24 -14.14 -2.00 -9.55
CA ALA A 24 -14.22 -3.14 -8.66
C ALA A 24 -14.14 -2.81 -7.17
N LEU A 25 -13.54 -1.68 -6.78
CA LEU A 25 -13.38 -1.34 -5.37
C LEU A 25 -14.45 -0.38 -4.88
N LYS A 26 -15.02 -0.67 -3.71
CA LYS A 26 -15.98 0.21 -3.03
C LYS A 26 -15.41 0.69 -1.71
N ILE A 27 -15.57 1.99 -1.45
CA ILE A 27 -15.20 2.63 -0.20
C ILE A 27 -16.43 3.14 0.53
N ARG A 28 -16.31 3.28 1.85
CA ARG A 28 -17.28 4.01 2.66
C ARG A 28 -16.84 5.47 2.75
N THR A 29 -17.69 6.39 2.28
CA THR A 29 -17.43 7.83 2.38
C THR A 29 -17.59 8.32 3.82
N LYS A 30 -17.19 9.57 4.09
CA LYS A 30 -17.39 10.21 5.40
C LYS A 30 -18.88 10.35 5.75
N GLU A 31 -19.72 10.48 4.73
CA GLU A 31 -21.19 10.56 4.86
C GLU A 31 -21.84 9.18 5.02
N GLY A 32 -21.05 8.10 5.09
CA GLY A 32 -21.52 6.71 5.29
C GLY A 32 -21.99 6.02 4.01
N LYS A 33 -21.87 6.62 2.83
CA LYS A 33 -22.27 6.02 1.55
C LYS A 33 -21.21 5.03 1.07
N ILE A 34 -21.64 4.00 0.34
CA ILE A 34 -20.75 3.06 -0.35
C ILE A 34 -20.63 3.47 -1.80
N GLU A 35 -19.44 3.88 -2.20
CA GLU A 35 -19.17 4.42 -3.53
C GLU A 35 -17.92 3.78 -4.17
N PRO A 36 -17.81 3.79 -5.51
CA PRO A 36 -16.58 3.37 -6.19
C PRO A 36 -15.35 4.16 -5.73
N LEU A 37 -14.21 3.49 -5.61
CA LEU A 37 -12.93 4.16 -5.35
C LEU A 37 -12.48 4.91 -6.61
N LYS A 38 -12.87 6.17 -6.72
CA LYS A 38 -12.33 7.12 -7.70
C LYS A 38 -11.14 7.83 -7.06
N LEU A 39 -9.99 7.82 -7.74
CA LEU A 39 -8.79 8.45 -7.21
C LEU A 39 -8.98 9.97 -7.08
N ASN A 40 -8.68 10.49 -5.90
CA ASN A 40 -8.57 11.93 -5.68
C ASN A 40 -7.22 12.47 -6.18
N ALA A 41 -7.00 13.79 -6.11
CA ALA A 41 -5.78 14.41 -6.62
C ALA A 41 -4.49 13.83 -6.01
N ALA A 42 -4.45 13.61 -4.67
CA ALA A 42 -3.29 13.03 -4.00
C ALA A 42 -3.05 11.57 -4.43
N GLN A 43 -4.10 10.78 -4.54
CA GLN A 43 -4.03 9.40 -5.01
C GLN A 43 -3.62 9.31 -6.49
N THR A 44 -4.04 10.26 -7.32
CA THR A 44 -3.64 10.34 -8.74
C THR A 44 -2.14 10.61 -8.88
N ILE A 45 -1.59 11.51 -8.04
CA ILE A 45 -0.14 11.76 -8.00
C ILE A 45 0.61 10.49 -7.61
N LEU A 46 0.15 9.79 -6.55
CA LEU A 46 0.75 8.52 -6.13
C LEU A 46 0.64 7.46 -7.23
N ASN A 47 -0.52 7.33 -7.87
CA ASN A 47 -0.74 6.38 -8.96
C ASN A 47 0.19 6.62 -10.14
N LYS A 48 0.45 7.88 -10.49
CA LYS A 48 1.43 8.24 -11.51
C LYS A 48 2.83 7.78 -11.11
N ALA A 49 3.28 8.09 -9.90
CA ALA A 49 4.59 7.69 -9.41
C ALA A 49 4.76 6.15 -9.40
N VAL A 50 3.73 5.42 -8.95
CA VAL A 50 3.69 3.96 -8.98
C VAL A 50 3.80 3.40 -10.40
N ASN A 51 3.02 3.96 -11.34
CA ASN A 51 3.05 3.52 -12.73
C ASN A 51 4.39 3.83 -13.41
N ASP A 52 5.02 4.96 -13.09
CA ASP A 52 6.34 5.32 -13.61
C ASP A 52 7.40 4.33 -13.10
N GLN A 53 7.41 4.01 -11.80
CA GLN A 53 8.33 3.00 -11.26
C GLN A 53 8.10 1.60 -11.85
N LEU A 54 6.85 1.19 -12.01
CA LEU A 54 6.56 -0.10 -12.64
C LEU A 54 7.09 -0.19 -14.07
N LYS A 55 7.08 0.91 -14.82
CA LYS A 55 7.61 0.95 -16.19
C LYS A 55 9.14 0.94 -16.22
N THR A 56 9.79 1.63 -15.30
CA THR A 56 11.25 1.78 -15.29
C THR A 56 11.96 0.67 -14.54
N GLU A 57 11.40 0.25 -13.39
CA GLU A 57 12.04 -0.66 -12.44
C GLU A 57 11.38 -2.05 -12.40
N GLY A 58 10.14 -2.14 -12.89
CA GLY A 58 9.32 -3.34 -12.76
C GLY A 58 8.80 -3.61 -11.34
N LYS A 59 9.14 -2.79 -10.37
CA LYS A 59 8.81 -2.94 -8.93
C LYS A 59 8.41 -1.59 -8.33
N ILE A 60 7.86 -1.60 -7.12
CA ILE A 60 7.44 -0.39 -6.40
C ILE A 60 8.21 -0.28 -5.09
N ARG A 61 8.83 0.87 -4.86
CA ARG A 61 9.49 1.23 -3.60
C ARG A 61 9.20 2.71 -3.34
N VAL A 62 8.14 2.96 -2.55
CA VAL A 62 7.62 4.33 -2.34
C VAL A 62 7.51 4.64 -0.86
N ILE A 63 8.10 5.75 -0.45
CA ILE A 63 7.90 6.35 0.86
C ILE A 63 7.04 7.61 0.74
N ILE A 64 6.04 7.75 1.62
CA ILE A 64 5.00 8.77 1.53
C ILE A 64 4.93 9.55 2.83
N LEU A 65 5.40 10.78 2.82
CA LEU A 65 5.12 11.74 3.87
C LEU A 65 3.80 12.45 3.53
N LYS A 66 2.81 12.32 4.37
CA LYS A 66 1.45 12.79 4.09
C LYS A 66 0.84 13.61 5.22
N ALA A 67 -0.13 14.46 4.89
CA ALA A 67 -1.09 14.96 5.86
C ALA A 67 -2.17 13.90 6.15
N ARG A 68 -2.88 14.05 7.27
CA ARG A 68 -3.99 13.16 7.63
C ARG A 68 -5.13 13.22 6.61
N GLN A 69 -5.87 12.14 6.48
CA GLN A 69 -7.13 12.04 5.72
C GLN A 69 -7.02 12.31 4.20
N GLN A 70 -5.85 12.07 3.61
CA GLN A 70 -5.66 12.22 2.16
C GLN A 70 -6.03 10.98 1.35
N GLY A 71 -6.48 9.91 2.01
CA GLY A 71 -6.89 8.66 1.35
C GLY A 71 -5.74 7.81 0.81
N LEU A 72 -4.48 8.12 1.16
CA LEU A 72 -3.32 7.39 0.63
C LEU A 72 -3.23 5.96 1.18
N SER A 73 -3.60 5.72 2.44
CA SER A 73 -3.74 4.35 2.98
C SER A 73 -4.86 3.57 2.25
N THR A 74 -5.94 4.26 1.83
CA THR A 74 -7.01 3.65 1.03
C THR A 74 -6.51 3.25 -0.35
N TYR A 75 -5.73 4.12 -1.01
CA TYR A 75 -5.08 3.79 -2.28
C TYR A 75 -4.18 2.56 -2.13
N THR A 76 -3.28 2.58 -1.15
CA THR A 76 -2.30 1.51 -0.94
C THR A 76 -2.98 0.19 -0.60
N GLY A 77 -3.94 0.18 0.33
CA GLY A 77 -4.73 -1.02 0.65
C GLY A 77 -5.50 -1.57 -0.56
N GLY A 78 -6.09 -0.69 -1.37
CA GLY A 78 -6.74 -1.05 -2.63
C GLY A 78 -5.77 -1.64 -3.66
N TYR A 79 -4.56 -1.07 -3.77
CA TYR A 79 -3.52 -1.57 -4.67
C TYR A 79 -3.02 -2.97 -4.24
N LEU A 80 -2.80 -3.18 -2.95
CA LEU A 80 -2.42 -4.48 -2.42
C LEU A 80 -3.52 -5.53 -2.65
N TYR A 81 -4.78 -5.18 -2.37
CA TYR A 81 -5.91 -6.07 -2.66
C TYR A 81 -6.01 -6.40 -4.15
N TYR A 82 -5.89 -5.40 -5.04
CA TYR A 82 -5.83 -5.61 -6.49
C TYR A 82 -4.75 -6.64 -6.87
N SER A 83 -3.56 -6.51 -6.29
CA SER A 83 -2.44 -7.39 -6.60
C SER A 83 -2.70 -8.84 -6.21
N VAL A 84 -3.27 -9.09 -5.02
CA VAL A 84 -3.53 -10.46 -4.55
C VAL A 84 -4.81 -11.06 -5.10
N SER A 85 -5.79 -10.23 -5.47
CA SER A 85 -7.07 -10.69 -5.99
C SER A 85 -7.08 -10.94 -7.50
N GLN A 86 -6.09 -10.41 -8.22
CA GLN A 86 -6.03 -10.51 -9.69
C GLN A 86 -4.78 -11.22 -10.21
N LYS A 87 -3.83 -11.59 -9.34
CA LYS A 87 -2.57 -12.23 -9.73
C LYS A 87 -2.27 -13.41 -8.81
N ALA A 88 -1.83 -14.52 -9.40
CA ALA A 88 -1.47 -15.72 -8.66
C ALA A 88 -0.15 -15.57 -7.89
N ALA A 89 0.02 -16.39 -6.87
CA ALA A 89 1.22 -16.50 -6.03
C ALA A 89 1.66 -15.15 -5.44
N ARG A 90 0.68 -14.36 -4.92
CA ARG A 90 0.93 -13.07 -4.29
C ARG A 90 0.53 -13.08 -2.82
N LYS A 91 1.46 -12.70 -1.96
CA LYS A 91 1.18 -12.49 -0.53
C LYS A 91 1.40 -11.02 -0.19
N ALA A 92 0.34 -10.33 0.24
CA ALA A 92 0.39 -8.95 0.67
C ALA A 92 0.24 -8.85 2.19
N MET A 93 1.03 -8.01 2.82
CA MET A 93 0.94 -7.73 4.25
C MET A 93 0.83 -6.23 4.52
N VAL A 94 -0.15 -5.87 5.35
CA VAL A 94 -0.31 -4.50 5.88
C VAL A 94 0.06 -4.52 7.35
N ILE A 95 0.96 -3.64 7.75
CA ILE A 95 1.38 -3.48 9.14
C ILE A 95 1.04 -2.08 9.60
N THR A 96 0.42 -1.96 10.76
CA THR A 96 0.07 -0.68 11.37
C THR A 96 0.63 -0.57 12.79
N HIS A 97 0.69 0.64 13.30
CA HIS A 97 1.21 0.92 14.66
C HIS A 97 0.24 0.52 15.79
N HIS A 98 -1.07 0.36 15.50
CA HIS A 98 -2.10 0.13 16.52
C HIS A 98 -3.18 -0.85 16.05
N ALA A 99 -3.71 -1.67 16.98
CA ALA A 99 -4.71 -2.71 16.68
C ALA A 99 -6.00 -2.18 16.02
N ASP A 100 -6.49 -1.00 16.45
CA ASP A 100 -7.68 -0.40 15.85
C ASP A 100 -7.44 0.05 14.40
N SER A 101 -6.24 0.57 14.10
CA SER A 101 -5.83 0.90 12.73
C SER A 101 -5.74 -0.37 11.87
N THR A 102 -5.20 -1.46 12.43
CA THR A 102 -5.15 -2.78 11.77
C THR A 102 -6.56 -3.25 11.41
N ARG A 103 -7.49 -3.18 12.37
CA ARG A 103 -8.90 -3.55 12.15
C ARG A 103 -9.55 -2.69 11.07
N ALA A 104 -9.38 -1.36 11.15
CA ALA A 104 -9.97 -0.44 10.19
C ALA A 104 -9.51 -0.70 8.75
N LEU A 105 -8.20 -0.93 8.54
CA LEU A 105 -7.65 -1.27 7.22
C LEU A 105 -8.12 -2.65 6.73
N PHE A 106 -8.27 -3.60 7.63
CA PHE A 106 -8.79 -4.92 7.27
C PHE A 106 -10.27 -4.89 6.90
N ASP A 107 -11.10 -4.15 7.66
CA ASP A 107 -12.53 -3.96 7.35
C ASP A 107 -12.71 -3.24 5.99
N MET A 108 -11.83 -2.32 5.67
CA MET A 108 -11.78 -1.71 4.34
C MET A 108 -11.48 -2.77 3.25
N THR A 109 -10.51 -3.63 3.46
CA THR A 109 -10.16 -4.70 2.52
C THR A 109 -11.27 -5.73 2.37
N LYS A 110 -11.94 -6.10 3.46
CA LYS A 110 -13.14 -6.95 3.39
C LYS A 110 -14.23 -6.32 2.54
N ARG A 111 -14.47 -5.02 2.69
CA ARG A 111 -15.42 -4.28 1.86
C ARG A 111 -15.04 -4.31 0.39
N PHE A 112 -13.76 -4.18 0.04
CA PHE A 112 -13.31 -4.36 -1.34
C PHE A 112 -13.71 -5.74 -1.86
N HIS A 113 -13.47 -6.79 -1.08
CA HIS A 113 -13.80 -8.15 -1.47
C HIS A 113 -15.30 -8.40 -1.56
N GLU A 114 -16.07 -7.96 -0.57
CA GLU A 114 -17.53 -8.14 -0.52
C GLU A 114 -18.24 -7.50 -1.71
N HIS A 115 -17.80 -6.30 -2.10
CA HIS A 115 -18.38 -5.54 -3.20
C HIS A 115 -17.67 -5.71 -4.54
N CYS A 116 -16.67 -6.59 -4.63
CA CYS A 116 -16.03 -6.91 -5.90
C CYS A 116 -17.04 -7.60 -6.83
N PRO A 117 -17.16 -7.18 -8.09
CA PRO A 117 -18.01 -7.85 -9.06
C PRO A 117 -17.65 -9.35 -9.19
N ASP A 118 -18.64 -10.22 -9.28
CA ASP A 118 -18.45 -11.68 -9.25
C ASP A 118 -17.47 -12.17 -10.33
N ILE A 119 -17.47 -11.54 -11.49
CA ILE A 119 -16.55 -11.88 -12.60
C ILE A 119 -15.06 -11.59 -12.28
N LEU A 120 -14.78 -10.73 -11.28
CA LEU A 120 -13.44 -10.33 -10.84
C LEU A 120 -13.10 -10.86 -9.45
N LYS A 121 -14.11 -11.35 -8.73
CA LYS A 121 -13.98 -11.78 -7.34
C LYS A 121 -13.30 -13.15 -7.28
N PRO A 122 -12.12 -13.25 -6.67
CA PRO A 122 -11.49 -14.55 -6.50
C PRO A 122 -12.25 -15.40 -5.48
N HIS A 123 -12.22 -16.71 -5.68
CA HIS A 123 -12.77 -17.64 -4.71
C HIS A 123 -11.98 -17.58 -3.40
N THR A 124 -12.69 -17.46 -2.27
CA THR A 124 -12.10 -17.35 -0.95
C THR A 124 -11.93 -18.74 -0.34
N LYS A 125 -10.70 -19.14 -0.05
CA LYS A 125 -10.39 -20.37 0.68
C LYS A 125 -10.83 -20.27 2.13
N TYR A 126 -10.40 -19.19 2.79
CA TYR A 126 -10.86 -18.82 4.13
C TYR A 126 -10.70 -17.31 4.36
N SER A 127 -11.47 -16.82 5.32
CA SER A 127 -11.36 -15.44 5.82
C SER A 127 -11.39 -15.45 7.34
N SER A 128 -10.37 -14.87 7.96
CA SER A 128 -10.25 -14.75 9.41
C SER A 128 -10.41 -13.30 9.87
N ARG A 129 -9.97 -12.99 11.08
CA ARG A 129 -9.91 -11.60 11.58
C ARG A 129 -8.68 -10.83 11.05
N ARG A 130 -7.71 -11.51 10.43
CA ARG A 130 -6.43 -10.91 10.02
C ARG A 130 -5.97 -11.33 8.62
N GLU A 131 -6.69 -12.23 7.97
CA GLU A 131 -6.28 -12.77 6.68
C GLU A 131 -7.48 -13.12 5.79
N ILE A 132 -7.36 -12.84 4.51
CA ILE A 132 -8.20 -13.37 3.44
C ILE A 132 -7.28 -14.14 2.51
N SER A 133 -7.57 -15.43 2.29
CA SER A 133 -6.81 -16.32 1.42
C SER A 133 -7.65 -16.78 0.24
N PHE A 134 -7.03 -16.85 -0.94
CA PHE A 134 -7.63 -17.24 -2.21
C PHE A 134 -6.97 -18.51 -2.72
N ASP A 135 -7.74 -19.60 -2.83
CA ASP A 135 -7.22 -20.92 -3.17
C ASP A 135 -6.74 -21.04 -4.62
N VAL A 136 -7.59 -20.65 -5.58
CA VAL A 136 -7.28 -20.76 -7.01
C VAL A 136 -6.06 -19.92 -7.42
N LEU A 137 -5.89 -18.77 -6.76
CA LEU A 137 -4.76 -17.88 -7.01
C LEU A 137 -3.52 -18.21 -6.17
N ASP A 138 -3.64 -19.07 -5.16
CA ASP A 138 -2.58 -19.29 -4.16
C ASP A 138 -2.01 -17.95 -3.65
N SER A 139 -2.92 -17.06 -3.23
CA SER A 139 -2.59 -15.71 -2.81
C SER A 139 -3.29 -15.32 -1.52
N SER A 140 -2.75 -14.37 -0.77
CA SER A 140 -3.37 -13.92 0.48
C SER A 140 -3.11 -12.45 0.78
N PHE A 141 -4.04 -11.86 1.56
CA PHE A 141 -3.94 -10.54 2.14
C PHE A 141 -3.97 -10.65 3.67
N VAL A 142 -2.89 -10.22 4.30
CA VAL A 142 -2.67 -10.34 5.76
C VAL A 142 -2.56 -8.96 6.38
N VAL A 143 -3.07 -8.80 7.60
CA VAL A 143 -2.85 -7.59 8.41
C VAL A 143 -2.21 -7.93 9.74
N ALA A 144 -1.28 -7.08 10.19
CA ALA A 144 -0.57 -7.22 11.45
C ALA A 144 -0.44 -5.87 12.17
N THR A 145 -0.20 -5.94 13.48
CA THR A 145 0.12 -4.76 14.28
C THR A 145 1.60 -4.78 14.63
N ALA A 146 2.31 -3.68 14.44
CA ALA A 146 3.70 -3.54 14.82
C ALA A 146 3.84 -3.67 16.36
N GLY A 147 4.89 -4.35 16.81
CA GLY A 147 5.12 -4.63 18.24
C GLY A 147 4.97 -6.11 18.62
N GLY A 148 4.45 -6.96 17.72
CA GLY A 148 4.56 -8.41 17.86
C GLY A 148 5.99 -8.89 17.53
N GLU A 149 6.44 -9.95 18.19
CA GLU A 149 7.69 -10.60 17.81
C GLU A 149 7.59 -11.23 16.41
N SER A 150 8.61 -11.03 15.59
CA SER A 150 8.81 -11.75 14.32
C SER A 150 7.85 -11.45 13.16
N ILE A 151 7.36 -10.21 13.01
CA ILE A 151 6.53 -9.84 11.85
C ILE A 151 7.36 -10.00 10.56
N GLY A 152 6.83 -10.76 9.59
CA GLY A 152 7.45 -10.99 8.28
C GLY A 152 8.63 -11.97 8.26
N ARG A 153 9.10 -12.45 9.43
CA ARG A 153 10.20 -13.43 9.48
C ARG A 153 9.72 -14.80 9.02
N GLY A 154 10.48 -15.43 8.12
CA GLY A 154 10.17 -16.76 7.59
C GLY A 154 9.12 -16.78 6.49
N GLU A 155 8.62 -15.62 6.05
CA GLU A 155 7.67 -15.51 4.97
C GLU A 155 8.27 -14.78 3.77
N THR A 156 7.89 -15.21 2.56
CA THR A 156 8.18 -14.44 1.34
C THR A 156 6.94 -13.61 1.00
N LEU A 157 7.09 -12.30 1.05
CA LEU A 157 6.03 -11.35 0.73
C LEU A 157 6.26 -10.76 -0.65
N SER A 158 5.19 -10.60 -1.42
CA SER A 158 5.26 -9.86 -2.69
C SER A 158 4.99 -8.37 -2.51
N HIS A 159 4.12 -8.02 -1.56
CA HIS A 159 3.67 -6.65 -1.33
C HIS A 159 3.61 -6.34 0.16
N VAL A 160 4.13 -5.19 0.54
CA VAL A 160 4.09 -4.68 1.93
C VAL A 160 3.56 -3.26 1.97
N HIS A 161 2.72 -2.98 2.95
CA HIS A 161 2.30 -1.65 3.32
C HIS A 161 2.62 -1.40 4.80
N ALA A 162 3.67 -0.63 5.07
CA ALA A 162 4.01 -0.15 6.40
C ALA A 162 3.27 1.17 6.65
N SER A 163 2.16 1.09 7.38
CA SER A 163 1.29 2.23 7.67
C SER A 163 1.69 2.89 8.97
N GLU A 164 1.78 4.23 8.96
CA GLU A 164 2.16 5.09 10.09
C GLU A 164 3.49 4.66 10.74
N LEU A 165 4.52 4.39 9.91
CA LEU A 165 5.83 3.90 10.35
C LEU A 165 6.50 4.81 11.40
N ALA A 166 6.29 6.13 11.34
CA ALA A 166 6.82 7.08 12.31
C ALA A 166 6.28 6.87 13.75
N PHE A 167 5.16 6.14 13.90
CA PHE A 167 4.50 5.86 15.17
C PHE A 167 4.72 4.43 15.67
N TRP A 168 5.53 3.63 14.99
CA TRP A 168 5.83 2.29 15.46
C TRP A 168 6.64 2.35 16.76
N GLN A 169 6.45 1.36 17.63
CA GLN A 169 7.12 1.30 18.92
C GLN A 169 8.64 1.27 18.74
N LYS A 170 9.33 2.27 19.27
CA LYS A 170 10.77 2.49 19.04
C LYS A 170 11.65 1.28 19.35
N SER A 171 11.32 0.50 20.39
CA SER A 171 12.08 -0.68 20.80
C SER A 171 12.07 -1.82 19.79
N THR A 172 11.04 -1.95 18.97
CA THR A 172 10.85 -3.06 18.02
C THR A 172 10.77 -2.61 16.56
N ALA A 173 10.67 -1.29 16.33
CA ALA A 173 10.43 -0.75 15.02
C ALA A 173 11.52 -1.11 14.00
N LEU A 174 12.79 -1.02 14.40
CA LEU A 174 13.94 -1.33 13.53
C LEU A 174 13.96 -2.82 13.13
N ASP A 175 13.76 -3.70 14.08
CA ASP A 175 13.77 -5.15 13.84
C ASP A 175 12.60 -5.58 12.96
N ASN A 176 11.40 -5.05 13.24
CA ASN A 176 10.22 -5.32 12.42
C ASN A 176 10.39 -4.76 10.99
N TRP A 177 10.92 -3.55 10.86
CA TRP A 177 11.19 -2.93 9.56
C TRP A 177 12.20 -3.75 8.75
N ASN A 178 13.34 -4.12 9.34
CA ASN A 178 14.35 -4.92 8.68
C ASN A 178 13.81 -6.30 8.25
N GLY A 179 13.05 -6.96 9.12
CA GLY A 179 12.40 -8.22 8.80
C GLY A 179 11.46 -8.13 7.61
N LEU A 180 10.65 -7.06 7.54
CA LEU A 180 9.71 -6.82 6.45
C LEU A 180 10.39 -6.54 5.11
N VAL A 181 11.42 -5.68 5.13
CA VAL A 181 12.16 -5.35 3.90
C VAL A 181 12.86 -6.58 3.34
N GLN A 182 13.44 -7.42 4.22
CA GLN A 182 14.09 -8.68 3.81
C GLN A 182 13.08 -9.72 3.30
N ALA A 183 11.85 -9.71 3.81
CA ALA A 183 10.79 -10.61 3.36
C ALA A 183 10.32 -10.33 1.92
N VAL A 184 10.58 -9.12 1.37
CA VAL A 184 10.17 -8.74 0.02
C VAL A 184 11.35 -8.83 -0.95
N PRO A 185 11.36 -9.79 -1.88
CA PRO A 185 12.42 -9.91 -2.88
C PRO A 185 12.61 -8.61 -3.69
N ASN A 186 13.84 -8.32 -4.05
CA ASN A 186 14.14 -7.19 -4.94
C ASN A 186 13.98 -7.59 -6.41
N SER A 187 12.78 -8.01 -6.78
CA SER A 187 12.44 -8.54 -8.11
C SER A 187 11.22 -7.82 -8.71
N PRO A 188 11.04 -7.87 -10.04
CA PRO A 188 9.86 -7.33 -10.70
C PRO A 188 8.56 -7.88 -10.12
N GLY A 189 7.53 -7.03 -10.09
CA GLY A 189 6.21 -7.39 -9.57
C GLY A 189 6.08 -7.36 -8.05
N THR A 190 7.08 -6.84 -7.31
CA THR A 190 7.03 -6.64 -5.86
C THR A 190 6.78 -5.18 -5.50
N ALA A 191 6.22 -4.94 -4.31
CA ALA A 191 5.93 -3.58 -3.85
C ALA A 191 6.19 -3.39 -2.35
N ILE A 192 6.81 -2.26 -2.00
CA ILE A 192 6.89 -1.75 -0.64
C ILE A 192 6.34 -0.33 -0.64
N PHE A 193 5.25 -0.13 0.07
CA PHE A 193 4.69 1.18 0.37
C PHE A 193 4.94 1.50 1.84
N VAL A 194 5.56 2.62 2.08
CA VAL A 194 5.71 3.17 3.43
C VAL A 194 4.97 4.49 3.49
N GLU A 195 4.15 4.67 4.51
CA GLU A 195 3.46 5.94 4.70
C GLU A 195 3.45 6.36 6.16
N SER A 196 3.56 7.65 6.40
CA SER A 196 3.29 8.23 7.71
C SER A 196 2.99 9.71 7.62
N THR A 197 2.31 10.22 8.65
CA THR A 197 2.42 11.64 9.00
C THR A 197 3.72 11.88 9.76
N ALA A 198 4.21 13.12 9.78
CA ALA A 198 5.41 13.47 10.51
C ALA A 198 5.24 13.20 12.03
N ASN A 199 6.31 12.71 12.66
CA ASN A 199 6.37 12.47 14.10
C ASN A 199 7.80 12.75 14.62
N GLY A 200 8.21 14.02 14.54
CA GLY A 200 9.55 14.47 14.92
C GLY A 200 10.61 14.21 13.85
N VAL A 201 11.86 14.56 14.20
CA VAL A 201 13.05 14.53 13.31
C VAL A 201 13.99 13.38 13.66
N ASN A 202 13.46 12.24 14.06
CA ASN A 202 14.21 11.05 14.41
C ASN A 202 13.40 9.77 14.13
N GLY A 203 14.10 8.64 14.12
CA GLY A 203 13.52 7.31 13.98
C GLY A 203 13.43 6.86 12.52
N ILE A 204 13.03 5.60 12.34
CA ILE A 204 13.15 4.86 11.09
C ILE A 204 12.49 5.57 9.91
N PHE A 205 11.30 6.15 10.10
CA PHE A 205 10.60 6.83 9.02
C PHE A 205 11.36 8.07 8.56
N TYR A 206 11.81 8.90 9.51
CA TYR A 206 12.65 10.07 9.21
C TYR A 206 13.97 9.68 8.54
N ASP A 207 14.66 8.67 9.06
CA ASP A 207 15.93 8.19 8.51
C ASP A 207 15.77 7.66 7.07
N ASN A 208 14.69 6.94 6.79
CA ASN A 208 14.37 6.47 5.44
C ASN A 208 14.05 7.64 4.49
N ILE A 209 13.34 8.68 4.94
CA ILE A 209 13.09 9.89 4.13
C ILE A 209 14.41 10.59 3.84
N LYS A 210 15.26 10.79 4.85
CA LYS A 210 16.57 11.42 4.69
C LYS A 210 17.46 10.66 3.70
N GLN A 211 17.56 9.34 3.85
CA GLN A 211 18.30 8.49 2.91
C GLN A 211 17.74 8.55 1.48
N ALA A 212 16.43 8.64 1.34
CA ALA A 212 15.79 8.75 0.02
C ALA A 212 15.94 10.16 -0.58
N SER A 213 16.14 11.20 0.25
CA SER A 213 16.42 12.58 -0.19
C SER A 213 17.89 12.78 -0.58
N ASP A 214 18.80 12.13 0.14
CA ASP A 214 20.24 12.17 -0.14
C ASP A 214 20.50 11.28 -1.36
N PHE A 215 20.46 11.84 -2.55
CA PHE A 215 20.57 11.23 -3.88
C PHE A 215 21.75 10.26 -4.09
N LEU A 216 22.55 9.97 -3.07
CA LEU A 216 23.79 9.20 -3.17
C LEU A 216 23.70 7.75 -2.67
N ASN A 217 22.60 7.29 -2.04
CA ASN A 217 22.50 5.90 -1.55
C ASN A 217 21.07 5.41 -1.35
N ILE A 218 20.24 5.42 -2.39
CA ILE A 218 18.89 4.85 -2.31
C ILE A 218 18.98 3.33 -2.34
N LYS A 219 19.13 2.71 -1.17
CA LYS A 219 19.14 1.23 -1.08
C LYS A 219 17.76 0.60 -1.21
N TYR A 220 16.68 1.32 -0.86
CA TYR A 220 15.34 0.74 -0.73
C TYR A 220 14.20 1.52 -1.36
N PHE A 221 14.31 2.85 -1.57
CA PHE A 221 13.23 3.70 -2.08
C PHE A 221 13.69 4.62 -3.19
N ASP A 222 13.07 4.49 -4.36
CA ASP A 222 13.44 5.26 -5.55
C ASP A 222 12.64 6.57 -5.66
N LYS A 223 11.63 6.79 -4.81
CA LYS A 223 10.82 8.03 -4.80
C LYS A 223 10.28 8.36 -3.42
N ILE A 224 10.42 9.64 -3.07
CA ILE A 224 9.70 10.28 -1.98
C ILE A 224 8.49 10.98 -2.59
N LEU A 225 7.32 10.68 -2.08
CA LEU A 225 6.12 11.42 -2.37
C LEU A 225 5.80 12.31 -1.17
N ILE A 226 6.15 13.58 -1.27
CA ILE A 226 5.65 14.60 -0.36
C ILE A 226 4.30 15.04 -0.91
N ASN A 227 3.23 14.90 -0.13
CA ASN A 227 1.91 15.31 -0.58
C ASN A 227 1.84 16.84 -0.74
N PRO A 228 1.78 17.39 -1.98
CA PRO A 228 1.77 18.83 -2.21
C PRO A 228 0.45 19.51 -1.77
N LEU A 229 -0.57 18.71 -1.40
CA LEU A 229 -1.88 19.18 -0.96
C LEU A 229 -1.99 19.30 0.57
N SER A 230 -0.89 19.16 1.32
CA SER A 230 -0.89 19.51 2.73
C SER A 230 -1.12 21.02 2.86
N LYS A 231 -2.05 21.44 3.73
CA LYS A 231 -2.35 22.87 3.97
C LYS A 231 -1.16 23.69 4.53
N TYR A 232 -0.02 23.06 4.73
CA TYR A 232 1.25 23.68 5.07
C TYR A 232 2.06 23.91 3.79
N THR A 233 1.62 24.86 2.98
CA THR A 233 2.42 25.47 1.91
C THR A 233 3.28 26.59 2.50
N ALA A 234 4.11 26.30 3.48
CA ALA A 234 5.29 27.12 3.67
C ALA A 234 6.29 26.76 2.57
N PRO A 235 7.00 27.71 1.95
CA PRO A 235 8.11 27.39 1.08
C PRO A 235 9.06 26.51 1.91
N MET A 236 9.28 25.28 1.43
CA MET A 236 10.18 24.34 2.06
C MET A 236 11.60 24.81 1.80
N ASP A 237 12.14 25.59 2.73
CA ASP A 237 13.56 25.59 2.95
C ASP A 237 13.90 24.28 3.69
N ASP A 238 15.12 23.78 3.52
CA ASP A 238 15.58 22.52 4.15
C ASP A 238 15.38 22.48 5.68
N SER A 239 15.11 23.62 6.32
CA SER A 239 14.84 23.76 7.76
C SER A 239 13.38 23.46 8.13
N SER A 240 12.43 23.51 7.21
CA SER A 240 11.00 23.29 7.47
C SER A 240 10.58 21.83 7.40
N LEU A 241 11.37 20.97 6.78
CA LEU A 241 11.22 19.50 6.84
C LEU A 241 11.62 18.92 8.19
N LEU A 242 12.30 19.70 9.01
CA LEU A 242 12.97 19.29 10.25
C LEU A 242 12.26 19.78 11.52
N ARG A 243 11.09 20.41 11.42
CA ARG A 243 10.30 20.85 12.58
C ARG A 243 9.01 20.08 12.78
#